data_1d7903e404d31429153a5b2a1956363d
#
_entry.id   1d7903e404d31429153a5b2a1956363d
#
_cell.length_a   1.000
_cell.length_b   1.000
_cell.length_c   1.000
_cell.angle_alpha   90.00
_cell.angle_beta   90.00
_cell.angle_gamma   90.00
#
_symmetry.space_group_name_H-M   'P 1'
#
loop_
_entity.id
_entity.type
_entity.pdbx_description
1 polymer ?
#
loop_
_entity_poly.entity_id
_entity_poly.type
_entity_poly.pdbx_seq_one_letter_code
_entity_poly.pdbx_strand_id
1 'polypeptide(L)'
;NIQMIFQDPYESLNPRWTIEDIILEPLNIHNIGNLDERGDAVVEILKTVGLTPPENYLPRYPHELSGGQRQRVSIARTLIMKPKFVVCDEPTSMLDVSIRISIMDLMLNLAKDLEVSYLYITHDLAVARYMCNRIAVMFNGKIVEIAETEELLNNPIHPYTKRLISSIPVPDPSYERKVYDINFDELDSLI
;
A
#
# COMPACT_ATOMS: atom_id res chain seq x y z
N ASN A 1 -3.09 -14.99 -9.96
CA ASN A 1 -3.57 -14.70 -8.62
C ASN A 1 -3.25 -13.22 -8.32
N ILE A 2 -4.28 -12.38 -8.26
CA ILE A 2 -4.21 -10.94 -7.95
C ILE A 2 -4.98 -10.74 -6.65
N GLN A 3 -4.42 -9.93 -5.75
CA GLN A 3 -5.03 -9.58 -4.47
C GLN A 3 -5.04 -8.06 -4.28
N MET A 4 -5.77 -7.57 -3.28
CA MET A 4 -5.89 -6.14 -3.01
C MET A 4 -5.75 -5.85 -1.50
N ILE A 5 -5.01 -4.78 -1.19
CA ILE A 5 -4.95 -4.17 0.14
C ILE A 5 -5.72 -2.86 0.07
N PHE A 6 -6.75 -2.73 0.90
CA PHE A 6 -7.65 -1.59 0.92
C PHE A 6 -7.10 -0.46 1.81
N GLN A 7 -7.59 0.75 1.58
CA GLN A 7 -7.21 1.97 2.28
C GLN A 7 -7.50 1.91 3.79
N ASP A 8 -8.69 1.42 4.15
CA ASP A 8 -9.12 1.34 5.54
C ASP A 8 -9.07 -0.11 6.06
N PRO A 9 -8.13 -0.43 6.97
CA PRO A 9 -8.08 -1.75 7.59
C PRO A 9 -9.26 -2.01 8.56
N TYR A 10 -9.97 -0.96 9.03
CA TYR A 10 -11.15 -1.14 9.87
C TYR A 10 -12.34 -1.66 9.08
N GLU A 11 -12.55 -1.14 7.87
CA GLU A 11 -13.65 -1.57 7.01
C GLU A 11 -13.36 -2.90 6.31
N SER A 12 -12.10 -3.21 6.07
CA SER A 12 -11.70 -4.42 5.35
C SER A 12 -11.68 -5.70 6.20
N LEU A 13 -11.62 -5.58 7.54
CA LEU A 13 -11.58 -6.71 8.46
C LEU A 13 -12.93 -6.89 9.16
N ASN A 14 -13.49 -8.11 9.15
CA ASN A 14 -14.73 -8.40 9.85
C ASN A 14 -14.53 -8.25 11.38
N PRO A 15 -15.20 -7.30 12.05
CA PRO A 15 -14.98 -7.03 13.47
C PRO A 15 -15.48 -8.13 14.43
N ARG A 16 -16.24 -9.10 13.90
CA ARG A 16 -16.80 -10.23 14.67
C ARG A 16 -15.96 -11.48 14.60
N TRP A 17 -14.91 -11.49 13.79
CA TRP A 17 -14.03 -12.61 13.57
C TRP A 17 -12.71 -12.41 14.31
N THR A 18 -12.12 -13.52 14.75
CA THR A 18 -10.75 -13.51 15.29
C THR A 18 -9.75 -13.23 14.17
N ILE A 19 -8.54 -12.83 14.55
CA ILE A 19 -7.46 -12.63 13.58
C ILE A 19 -7.14 -13.92 12.83
N GLU A 20 -7.21 -15.05 13.51
CA GLU A 20 -7.07 -16.37 12.90
C GLU A 20 -8.11 -16.60 11.81
N ASP A 21 -9.40 -16.40 12.12
CA ASP A 21 -10.51 -16.58 11.18
C ASP A 21 -10.35 -15.66 9.94
N ILE A 22 -9.96 -14.40 10.16
CA ILE A 22 -9.77 -13.40 9.10
C ILE A 22 -8.66 -13.85 8.13
N ILE A 23 -7.54 -14.36 8.65
CA ILE A 23 -6.41 -14.77 7.82
C ILE A 23 -6.70 -16.13 7.14
N LEU A 24 -7.45 -17.03 7.81
CA LEU A 24 -7.87 -18.31 7.26
C LEU A 24 -8.92 -18.18 6.14
N GLU A 25 -9.72 -17.11 6.16
CA GLU A 25 -10.85 -16.96 5.22
C GLU A 25 -10.48 -17.20 3.76
N PRO A 26 -9.43 -16.57 3.18
CA PRO A 26 -9.06 -16.80 1.78
C PRO A 26 -8.71 -18.25 1.48
N LEU A 27 -8.01 -18.94 2.38
CA LEU A 27 -7.66 -20.35 2.22
C LEU A 27 -8.89 -21.24 2.26
N ASN A 28 -9.87 -20.91 3.12
CA ASN A 28 -11.13 -21.64 3.24
C ASN A 28 -12.00 -21.47 1.98
N ILE A 29 -12.15 -20.25 1.48
CA ILE A 29 -12.93 -19.94 0.27
C ILE A 29 -12.38 -20.70 -0.94
N HIS A 30 -11.05 -20.73 -1.08
CA HIS A 30 -10.39 -21.34 -2.23
C HIS A 30 -10.04 -22.82 -2.03
N ASN A 31 -10.39 -23.41 -0.89
CA ASN A 31 -10.10 -24.80 -0.53
C ASN A 31 -8.61 -25.18 -0.66
N ILE A 32 -7.71 -24.28 -0.23
CA ILE A 32 -6.25 -24.48 -0.30
C ILE A 32 -5.77 -25.12 1.00
N GLY A 33 -5.09 -26.25 0.89
CA GLY A 33 -4.51 -27.00 2.01
C GLY A 33 -5.54 -27.71 2.91
N ASN A 34 -5.06 -28.57 3.79
CA ASN A 34 -5.84 -29.18 4.87
C ASN A 34 -5.86 -28.29 6.12
N LEU A 35 -6.55 -28.69 7.18
CA LEU A 35 -6.69 -27.88 8.41
C LEU A 35 -5.36 -27.59 9.09
N ASP A 36 -4.47 -28.58 9.18
CA ASP A 36 -3.17 -28.43 9.84
C ASP A 36 -2.27 -27.49 9.02
N GLU A 37 -2.21 -27.70 7.70
CA GLU A 37 -1.44 -26.83 6.76
C GLU A 37 -1.92 -25.37 6.80
N ARG A 38 -3.22 -25.14 6.93
CA ARG A 38 -3.79 -23.78 7.05
C ARG A 38 -3.39 -23.12 8.36
N GLY A 39 -3.45 -23.87 9.48
CA GLY A 39 -3.01 -23.36 10.79
C GLY A 39 -1.54 -22.96 10.78
N ASP A 40 -0.68 -23.81 10.25
CA ASP A 40 0.75 -23.52 10.12
C ASP A 40 1.01 -22.32 9.23
N ALA A 41 0.30 -22.18 8.10
CA ALA A 41 0.41 -21.04 7.20
C ALA A 41 0.02 -19.71 7.88
N VAL A 42 -1.02 -19.72 8.74
CA VAL A 42 -1.43 -18.53 9.50
C VAL A 42 -0.36 -18.13 10.50
N VAL A 43 0.21 -19.09 11.23
CA VAL A 43 1.31 -18.83 12.16
C VAL A 43 2.53 -18.25 11.44
N GLU A 44 2.89 -18.83 10.30
CA GLU A 44 4.03 -18.37 9.50
C GLU A 44 3.82 -16.94 8.95
N ILE A 45 2.65 -16.66 8.37
CA ILE A 45 2.39 -15.33 7.81
C ILE A 45 2.33 -14.24 8.89
N LEU A 46 1.83 -14.55 10.09
CA LEU A 46 1.87 -13.61 11.23
C LEU A 46 3.29 -13.25 11.63
N LYS A 47 4.20 -14.24 11.68
CA LYS A 47 5.62 -13.99 11.92
C LYS A 47 6.23 -13.13 10.82
N THR A 48 5.91 -13.43 9.58
CA THR A 48 6.41 -12.72 8.39
C THR A 48 6.01 -11.24 8.38
N VAL A 49 4.79 -10.91 8.83
CA VAL A 49 4.36 -9.51 8.96
C VAL A 49 4.76 -8.86 10.29
N GLY A 50 5.55 -9.56 11.13
CA GLY A 50 6.08 -9.05 12.39
C GLY A 50 5.07 -8.97 13.53
N LEU A 51 4.02 -9.82 13.51
CA LEU A 51 3.10 -10.02 14.64
C LEU A 51 3.55 -11.23 15.47
N THR A 52 4.50 -11.00 16.36
CA THR A 52 5.15 -12.04 17.16
C THR A 52 5.03 -11.77 18.66
N PRO A 53 4.82 -12.82 19.50
CA PRO A 53 4.52 -14.20 19.10
C PRO A 53 3.09 -14.34 18.58
N PRO A 54 2.83 -15.17 17.53
CA PRO A 54 1.52 -15.30 16.89
C PRO A 54 0.38 -15.63 17.85
N GLU A 55 0.65 -16.47 18.84
CA GLU A 55 -0.31 -16.97 19.81
C GLU A 55 -1.02 -15.83 20.58
N ASN A 56 -0.34 -14.68 20.70
CA ASN A 56 -0.90 -13.48 21.32
C ASN A 56 -1.89 -12.73 20.41
N TYR A 57 -1.91 -13.01 19.12
CA TYR A 57 -2.73 -12.31 18.14
C TYR A 57 -3.87 -13.16 17.59
N LEU A 58 -3.67 -14.47 17.42
CA LEU A 58 -4.65 -15.39 16.83
C LEU A 58 -6.06 -15.26 17.45
N PRO A 59 -6.24 -15.30 18.81
CA PRO A 59 -7.56 -15.24 19.41
C PRO A 59 -8.15 -13.83 19.53
N ARG A 60 -7.39 -12.79 19.16
CA ARG A 60 -7.85 -11.40 19.28
C ARG A 60 -8.80 -11.03 18.16
N TYR A 61 -9.54 -9.95 18.40
CA TYR A 61 -10.40 -9.31 17.42
C TYR A 61 -9.76 -8.03 16.88
N PRO A 62 -10.15 -7.54 15.68
CA PRO A 62 -9.59 -6.32 15.08
C PRO A 62 -9.63 -5.10 16.00
N HIS A 63 -10.68 -4.92 16.80
CA HIS A 63 -10.83 -3.79 17.71
C HIS A 63 -9.83 -3.80 18.89
N GLU A 64 -9.20 -4.93 19.19
CA GLU A 64 -8.17 -5.06 20.24
C GLU A 64 -6.75 -4.74 19.74
N LEU A 65 -6.60 -4.43 18.44
CA LEU A 65 -5.33 -4.14 17.79
C LEU A 65 -5.13 -2.64 17.55
N SER A 66 -3.86 -2.19 17.54
CA SER A 66 -3.51 -0.85 17.04
C SER A 66 -3.73 -0.73 15.53
N GLY A 67 -3.76 0.49 14.98
CA GLY A 67 -3.90 0.73 13.54
C GLY A 67 -2.83 0.01 12.71
N GLY A 68 -1.56 0.10 13.13
CA GLY A 68 -0.45 -0.60 12.46
C GLY A 68 -0.54 -2.12 12.56
N GLN A 69 -1.02 -2.67 13.68
CA GLN A 69 -1.25 -4.12 13.82
C GLN A 69 -2.38 -4.59 12.91
N ARG A 70 -3.49 -3.85 12.82
CA ARG A 70 -4.57 -4.14 11.87
C ARG A 70 -4.10 -4.13 10.42
N GLN A 71 -3.27 -3.14 10.06
CA GLN A 71 -2.70 -3.09 8.72
C GLN A 71 -1.81 -4.30 8.42
N ARG A 72 -1.00 -4.76 9.38
CA ARG A 72 -0.22 -6.01 9.25
C ARG A 72 -1.11 -7.23 9.07
N VAL A 73 -2.25 -7.31 9.74
CA VAL A 73 -3.25 -8.38 9.54
C VAL A 73 -3.85 -8.31 8.13
N SER A 74 -4.20 -7.12 7.63
CA SER A 74 -4.71 -6.93 6.26
C SER A 74 -3.68 -7.37 5.21
N ILE A 75 -2.41 -7.05 5.42
CA ILE A 75 -1.30 -7.51 4.58
C ILE A 75 -1.15 -9.03 4.66
N ALA A 76 -1.19 -9.62 5.87
CA ALA A 76 -1.09 -11.07 6.07
C ALA A 76 -2.23 -11.82 5.35
N ARG A 77 -3.48 -11.37 5.51
CA ARG A 77 -4.65 -11.93 4.81
C ARG A 77 -4.50 -11.90 3.28
N THR A 78 -3.88 -10.85 2.75
CA THR A 78 -3.62 -10.70 1.33
C THR A 78 -2.52 -11.66 0.86
N LEU A 79 -1.42 -11.74 1.60
CA LEU A 79 -0.21 -12.47 1.19
C LEU A 79 -0.27 -13.97 1.47
N ILE A 80 -1.16 -14.45 2.35
CA ILE A 80 -1.32 -15.89 2.63
C ILE A 80 -1.71 -16.68 1.36
N MET A 81 -2.33 -16.00 0.39
CA MET A 81 -2.68 -16.55 -0.92
C MET A 81 -1.49 -16.66 -1.88
N LYS A 82 -0.30 -16.25 -1.47
CA LYS A 82 0.92 -16.20 -2.29
C LYS A 82 0.67 -15.55 -3.65
N PRO A 83 0.13 -14.31 -3.71
CA PRO A 83 -0.15 -13.64 -4.96
C PRO A 83 1.15 -13.25 -5.66
N LYS A 84 1.12 -13.13 -7.00
CA LYS A 84 2.22 -12.54 -7.78
C LYS A 84 2.06 -11.03 -7.94
N PHE A 85 0.85 -10.53 -7.77
CA PHE A 85 0.52 -9.12 -7.97
C PHE A 85 -0.50 -8.65 -6.94
N VAL A 86 -0.25 -7.51 -6.32
CA VAL A 86 -1.13 -6.90 -5.33
C VAL A 86 -1.41 -5.45 -5.69
N VAL A 87 -2.67 -5.08 -5.71
CA VAL A 87 -3.11 -3.68 -5.78
C VAL A 87 -3.18 -3.12 -4.37
N CYS A 88 -2.48 -2.03 -4.11
CA CYS A 88 -2.43 -1.36 -2.83
C CYS A 88 -3.10 0.02 -2.97
N ASP A 89 -4.31 0.16 -2.43
CA ASP A 89 -5.07 1.40 -2.50
C ASP A 89 -4.84 2.20 -1.21
N GLU A 90 -3.97 3.19 -1.26
CA GLU A 90 -3.57 4.05 -0.15
C GLU A 90 -3.33 3.31 1.19
N PRO A 91 -2.60 2.19 1.23
CA PRO A 91 -2.59 1.26 2.38
C PRO A 91 -1.98 1.85 3.66
N THR A 92 -1.43 3.05 3.61
CA THR A 92 -0.78 3.69 4.75
C THR A 92 -1.33 5.07 5.10
N SER A 93 -2.35 5.56 4.37
CA SER A 93 -2.89 6.92 4.54
C SER A 93 -3.51 7.17 5.92
N MET A 94 -4.12 6.15 6.52
CA MET A 94 -4.78 6.21 7.84
C MET A 94 -3.84 5.99 9.03
N LEU A 95 -2.52 5.91 8.80
CA LEU A 95 -1.54 5.60 9.84
C LEU A 95 -0.70 6.82 10.21
N ASP A 96 -0.28 6.88 11.47
CA ASP A 96 0.69 7.86 11.94
C ASP A 96 2.01 7.74 11.18
N VAL A 97 2.76 8.84 11.03
CA VAL A 97 3.97 8.92 10.20
C VAL A 97 5.00 7.84 10.52
N SER A 98 5.27 7.57 11.81
CA SER A 98 6.26 6.57 12.21
C SER A 98 5.81 5.14 11.88
N ILE A 99 4.51 4.85 12.07
CA ILE A 99 3.91 3.56 11.74
C ILE A 99 3.86 3.37 10.24
N ARG A 100 3.54 4.44 9.48
CA ARG A 100 3.52 4.45 8.01
C ARG A 100 4.85 3.98 7.43
N ILE A 101 5.97 4.55 7.89
CA ILE A 101 7.31 4.16 7.44
C ILE A 101 7.56 2.67 7.73
N SER A 102 7.25 2.21 8.95
CA SER A 102 7.43 0.80 9.32
C SER A 102 6.61 -0.17 8.45
N ILE A 103 5.40 0.23 8.02
CA ILE A 103 4.58 -0.59 7.13
C ILE A 103 5.12 -0.56 5.69
N MET A 104 5.59 0.60 5.21
CA MET A 104 6.22 0.71 3.89
C MET A 104 7.48 -0.16 3.79
N ASP A 105 8.36 -0.11 4.81
CA ASP A 105 9.54 -0.97 4.89
C ASP A 105 9.18 -2.46 4.88
N LEU A 106 8.17 -2.83 5.68
CA LEU A 106 7.65 -4.20 5.67
C LEU A 106 7.21 -4.61 4.26
N MET A 107 6.41 -3.78 3.58
CA MET A 107 5.92 -4.10 2.23
C MET A 107 7.05 -4.23 1.21
N LEU A 108 8.07 -3.36 1.25
CA LEU A 108 9.24 -3.44 0.38
C LEU A 108 10.03 -4.74 0.60
N ASN A 109 10.23 -5.14 1.86
CA ASN A 109 10.89 -6.40 2.18
C ASN A 109 10.07 -7.59 1.68
N LEU A 110 8.75 -7.59 1.92
CA LEU A 110 7.86 -8.65 1.46
C LEU A 110 7.80 -8.74 -0.07
N ALA A 111 7.84 -7.60 -0.78
CA ALA A 111 7.91 -7.57 -2.24
C ALA A 111 9.13 -8.34 -2.75
N LYS A 112 10.28 -8.12 -2.10
CA LYS A 112 11.55 -8.76 -2.46
C LYS A 112 11.59 -10.24 -2.06
N ASP A 113 11.21 -10.54 -0.81
CA ASP A 113 11.34 -11.89 -0.26
C ASP A 113 10.34 -12.88 -0.86
N LEU A 114 9.14 -12.40 -1.23
CA LEU A 114 8.06 -13.19 -1.81
C LEU A 114 7.91 -13.01 -3.32
N GLU A 115 8.77 -12.22 -3.96
CA GLU A 115 8.72 -11.91 -5.39
C GLU A 115 7.35 -11.37 -5.85
N VAL A 116 6.74 -10.50 -5.04
CA VAL A 116 5.43 -9.89 -5.29
C VAL A 116 5.61 -8.53 -5.94
N SER A 117 4.87 -8.26 -7.02
CA SER A 117 4.79 -6.93 -7.63
C SER A 117 3.62 -6.14 -7.05
N TYR A 118 3.84 -4.85 -6.76
CA TYR A 118 2.79 -3.95 -6.27
C TYR A 118 2.38 -2.92 -7.33
N LEU A 119 1.07 -2.72 -7.48
CA LEU A 119 0.50 -1.49 -8.02
C LEU A 119 0.08 -0.63 -6.82
N TYR A 120 0.86 0.41 -6.53
CA TYR A 120 0.64 1.28 -5.38
C TYR A 120 -0.10 2.54 -5.80
N ILE A 121 -1.33 2.73 -5.34
CA ILE A 121 -2.14 3.92 -5.57
C ILE A 121 -1.94 4.86 -4.39
N THR A 122 -1.58 6.10 -4.66
CA THR A 122 -1.39 7.14 -3.63
C THR A 122 -1.54 8.54 -4.22
N HIS A 123 -1.96 9.49 -3.41
CA HIS A 123 -1.92 10.90 -3.72
C HIS A 123 -0.64 11.59 -3.20
N ASP A 124 0.19 10.88 -2.44
CA ASP A 124 1.43 11.40 -1.82
C ASP A 124 2.64 11.00 -2.65
N LEU A 125 3.25 11.99 -3.31
CA LEU A 125 4.44 11.78 -4.14
C LEU A 125 5.68 11.36 -3.33
N ALA A 126 5.78 11.74 -2.06
CA ALA A 126 6.88 11.29 -1.21
C ALA A 126 6.77 9.79 -0.93
N VAL A 127 5.55 9.30 -0.70
CA VAL A 127 5.25 7.87 -0.58
C VAL A 127 5.54 7.15 -1.91
N ALA A 128 5.10 7.71 -3.05
CA ALA A 128 5.36 7.13 -4.36
C ALA A 128 6.87 7.03 -4.65
N ARG A 129 7.64 8.08 -4.32
CA ARG A 129 9.10 8.08 -4.45
C ARG A 129 9.77 6.98 -3.63
N TYR A 130 9.25 6.75 -2.42
CA TYR A 130 9.80 5.75 -1.51
C TYR A 130 9.49 4.31 -1.93
N MET A 131 8.26 4.09 -2.41
CA MET A 131 7.72 2.75 -2.67
C MET A 131 7.92 2.25 -4.10
N CYS A 132 8.00 3.14 -5.11
CA CYS A 132 7.82 2.77 -6.50
C CYS A 132 9.09 2.95 -7.33
N ASN A 133 9.36 1.99 -8.22
CA ASN A 133 10.42 2.11 -9.24
C ASN A 133 9.96 3.00 -10.42
N ARG A 134 8.66 2.96 -10.74
CA ARG A 134 8.03 3.74 -11.81
C ARG A 134 6.77 4.41 -11.29
N ILE A 135 6.48 5.60 -11.78
CA ILE A 135 5.27 6.35 -11.44
C ILE A 135 4.47 6.61 -12.70
N ALA A 136 3.16 6.38 -12.62
CA ALA A 136 2.18 6.81 -13.59
C ALA A 136 1.33 7.93 -12.97
N VAL A 137 1.33 9.11 -13.56
CA VAL A 137 0.50 10.24 -13.13
C VAL A 137 -0.83 10.15 -13.85
N MET A 138 -1.92 10.19 -13.07
CA MET A 138 -3.28 10.13 -13.58
C MET A 138 -3.98 11.48 -13.37
N PHE A 139 -4.67 11.96 -14.41
CA PHE A 139 -5.50 13.14 -14.38
C PHE A 139 -6.80 12.90 -15.16
N ASN A 140 -7.94 13.27 -14.60
CA ASN A 140 -9.28 13.07 -15.20
C ASN A 140 -9.50 11.65 -15.77
N GLY A 141 -9.05 10.62 -15.03
CA GLY A 141 -9.23 9.21 -15.42
C GLY A 141 -8.27 8.70 -16.50
N LYS A 142 -7.33 9.53 -16.96
CA LYS A 142 -6.33 9.16 -17.98
C LYS A 142 -4.92 9.22 -17.42
N ILE A 143 -4.03 8.32 -17.86
CA ILE A 143 -2.60 8.40 -17.56
C ILE A 143 -2.01 9.47 -18.49
N VAL A 144 -1.47 10.54 -17.89
CA VAL A 144 -0.91 11.68 -18.62
C VAL A 144 0.61 11.64 -18.72
N GLU A 145 1.27 10.94 -17.80
CA GLU A 145 2.71 10.73 -17.83
C GLU A 145 3.09 9.45 -17.12
N ILE A 146 4.11 8.73 -17.61
CA ILE A 146 4.66 7.54 -16.98
C ILE A 146 6.17 7.49 -17.23
N ALA A 147 6.95 7.37 -16.15
CA ALA A 147 8.40 7.23 -16.23
C ALA A 147 8.99 6.50 -15.01
N GLU A 148 10.29 6.26 -15.03
CA GLU A 148 11.04 5.88 -13.83
C GLU A 148 10.91 6.97 -12.77
N THR A 149 10.85 6.59 -11.50
CA THR A 149 10.53 7.48 -10.39
C THR A 149 11.40 8.74 -10.35
N GLU A 150 12.72 8.59 -10.40
CA GLU A 150 13.64 9.73 -10.33
C GLU A 150 13.62 10.59 -11.61
N GLU A 151 13.37 9.99 -12.78
CA GLU A 151 13.21 10.74 -14.03
C GLU A 151 11.95 11.61 -13.98
N LEU A 152 10.82 11.05 -13.58
CA LEU A 152 9.56 11.78 -13.48
C LEU A 152 9.64 12.94 -12.48
N LEU A 153 10.30 12.73 -11.34
CA LEU A 153 10.41 13.75 -10.29
C LEU A 153 11.38 14.88 -10.64
N ASN A 154 12.47 14.58 -11.36
CA ASN A 154 13.49 15.57 -11.71
C ASN A 154 13.21 16.28 -13.05
N ASN A 155 12.62 15.57 -14.02
CA ASN A 155 12.40 16.04 -15.38
C ASN A 155 10.94 15.84 -15.84
N PRO A 156 9.91 16.32 -15.10
CA PRO A 156 8.52 16.15 -15.49
C PRO A 156 8.23 16.85 -16.82
N ILE A 157 7.51 16.16 -17.71
CA ILE A 157 7.19 16.70 -19.03
C ILE A 157 5.79 17.34 -19.00
N HIS A 158 4.79 16.60 -18.50
CA HIS A 158 3.39 17.04 -18.53
C HIS A 158 3.14 18.21 -17.56
N PRO A 159 2.40 19.27 -17.96
CA PRO A 159 2.13 20.43 -17.10
C PRO A 159 1.50 20.04 -15.75
N TYR A 160 0.55 19.13 -15.73
CA TYR A 160 -0.07 18.65 -14.50
C TYR A 160 0.95 18.00 -13.54
N THR A 161 1.87 17.16 -14.07
CA THR A 161 2.96 16.55 -13.28
C THR A 161 3.87 17.61 -12.66
N LYS A 162 4.24 18.64 -13.44
CA LYS A 162 5.04 19.77 -12.94
C LYS A 162 4.36 20.47 -11.78
N ARG A 163 3.06 20.73 -11.88
CA ARG A 163 2.28 21.36 -10.82
C ARG A 163 2.19 20.46 -9.59
N LEU A 164 1.93 19.16 -9.80
CA LEU A 164 1.83 18.17 -8.71
C LEU A 164 3.13 18.13 -7.91
N ILE A 165 4.28 18.04 -8.58
CA ILE A 165 5.60 18.04 -7.96
C ILE A 165 5.90 19.38 -7.27
N SER A 166 5.57 20.51 -7.89
CA SER A 166 5.76 21.84 -7.27
C SER A 166 4.90 22.06 -6.02
N SER A 167 3.89 21.21 -5.82
CA SER A 167 3.02 21.26 -4.63
C SER A 167 3.62 20.57 -3.41
N ILE A 168 4.69 19.77 -3.57
CA ILE A 168 5.37 19.11 -2.47
C ILE A 168 6.01 20.17 -1.55
N PRO A 169 5.74 20.16 -0.23
CA PRO A 169 6.42 21.03 0.71
C PRO A 169 7.92 20.74 0.76
N VAL A 170 8.74 21.75 0.54
CA VAL A 170 10.19 21.64 0.75
C VAL A 170 10.50 22.22 2.12
N PRO A 171 11.15 21.49 3.04
CA PRO A 171 11.47 21.96 4.39
C PRO A 171 12.67 22.93 4.42
N ASP A 172 12.75 23.84 3.44
CA ASP A 172 13.77 24.88 3.34
C ASP A 172 13.07 26.23 3.30
N PRO A 173 13.21 27.09 4.35
CA PRO A 173 12.60 28.42 4.38
C PRO A 173 13.09 29.38 3.28
N SER A 174 14.26 29.11 2.69
CA SER A 174 14.85 29.92 1.62
C SER A 174 14.43 29.47 0.22
N TYR A 175 13.68 28.34 0.11
CA TYR A 175 13.23 27.81 -1.16
C TYR A 175 12.08 28.64 -1.73
N GLU A 176 12.34 29.37 -2.82
CA GLU A 176 11.29 30.02 -3.59
C GLU A 176 10.52 29.00 -4.43
N ARG A 177 9.26 28.79 -4.06
CA ARG A 177 8.37 27.85 -4.74
C ARG A 177 8.06 28.31 -6.16
N LYS A 178 8.43 27.50 -7.17
CA LYS A 178 7.95 27.72 -8.54
C LYS A 178 6.48 27.32 -8.62
N VAL A 179 5.60 28.30 -8.70
CA VAL A 179 4.16 28.04 -8.94
C VAL A 179 3.96 27.95 -10.44
N TYR A 180 3.51 26.78 -10.91
CA TYR A 180 3.07 26.61 -12.29
C TYR A 180 1.58 26.94 -12.35
N ASP A 181 1.27 28.08 -12.97
CA ASP A 181 -0.13 28.44 -13.27
C ASP A 181 -0.60 27.61 -14.47
N ILE A 182 -1.62 26.80 -14.28
CA ILE A 182 -2.12 25.89 -15.30
C ILE A 182 -3.60 26.17 -15.51
N ASN A 183 -3.96 26.47 -16.77
CA ASN A 183 -5.34 26.50 -17.18
C ASN A 183 -5.84 25.06 -17.36
N PHE A 184 -6.72 24.60 -16.47
CA PHE A 184 -7.24 23.24 -16.49
C PHE A 184 -8.09 22.94 -17.73
N ASP A 185 -8.75 23.96 -18.29
CA ASP A 185 -9.56 23.82 -19.51
C ASP A 185 -8.69 23.55 -20.75
N GLU A 186 -7.44 24.04 -20.76
CA GLU A 186 -6.47 23.73 -21.81
C GLU A 186 -5.87 22.33 -21.65
N LEU A 187 -5.72 21.83 -20.41
CA LEU A 187 -5.21 20.48 -20.16
C LEU A 187 -6.13 19.40 -20.71
N ASP A 188 -7.44 19.57 -20.60
CA ASP A 188 -8.41 18.60 -21.15
C ASP A 188 -8.34 18.51 -22.68
N SER A 189 -7.84 19.54 -23.36
CA SER A 189 -7.62 19.55 -24.80
C SER A 189 -6.32 18.85 -25.24
N LEU A 190 -5.39 18.59 -24.32
CA LEU A 190 -4.10 17.91 -24.58
C LEU A 190 -4.15 16.40 -24.34
N ILE A 191 -5.27 15.89 -23.85
CA ILE A 191 -5.54 14.50 -23.51
C ILE A 191 -6.50 13.87 -24.51
#